data_c0a9ccab8d2ca39d8b1c8a654bc0c11a
#
_entry.id   c0a9ccab8d2ca39d8b1c8a654bc0c11a
#
_cell.length_a   1.000
_cell.length_b   1.000
_cell.length_c   1.000
_cell.angle_alpha   90.00
_cell.angle_beta   90.00
_cell.angle_gamma   90.00
#
_symmetry.space_group_name_H-M   'P 1'
#
loop_
_entity.id
_entity.type
_entity.pdbx_description
1 polymer ?
#
loop_
_entity_poly.entity_id
_entity_poly.type
_entity_poly.pdbx_seq_one_letter_code
_entity_poly.pdbx_strand_id
1 'polypeptide(L)'
;DYQKRIPFTACGLESETVCAYADFVITTPWGYTFLECDEEQHSRYPVQCDVRRDFDIRASVTLGTNDKIKIIHYNPLCYRVDGVTRVVSKASRIARLIDIIPEEPAGFERIFLFYDSNSDSHLPQVAVNWQKGGATGARVA
;
A
#
# COMPACT_ATOMS: atom_id res chain seq x y z
N ASP A 1 4.12 -2.94 14.91
CA ASP A 1 4.22 -4.40 14.91
C ASP A 1 4.78 -4.89 13.58
N TYR A 2 5.63 -5.89 13.63
CA TYR A 2 6.21 -6.56 12.46
C TYR A 2 5.55 -7.92 12.24
N GLN A 3 5.28 -8.30 10.99
CA GLN A 3 4.61 -9.54 10.61
C GLN A 3 3.28 -9.74 11.38
N LYS A 4 2.48 -8.69 11.45
CA LYS A 4 1.20 -8.70 12.15
C LYS A 4 0.18 -9.59 11.45
N ARG A 5 -0.30 -10.62 12.13
CA ARG A 5 -1.43 -11.42 11.65
C ARG A 5 -2.75 -10.67 11.84
N ILE A 6 -3.52 -10.53 10.77
CA ILE A 6 -4.84 -9.90 10.75
C ILE A 6 -5.87 -10.96 10.41
N PRO A 7 -6.68 -11.42 11.37
CA PRO A 7 -7.73 -12.39 11.08
C PRO A 7 -8.86 -11.71 10.27
N PHE A 8 -9.38 -12.40 9.29
CA PHE A 8 -10.54 -11.96 8.55
C PHE A 8 -11.82 -12.41 9.26
N THR A 9 -12.47 -11.47 9.95
CA THR A 9 -13.67 -11.71 10.74
C THR A 9 -14.96 -11.21 10.09
N ALA A 10 -14.85 -10.56 8.92
CA ALA A 10 -16.01 -10.00 8.24
C ALA A 10 -16.90 -11.12 7.66
N CYS A 11 -18.17 -11.12 8.03
CA CYS A 11 -19.17 -12.02 7.49
C CYS A 11 -19.30 -11.84 5.97
N GLY A 12 -19.33 -12.94 5.21
CA GLY A 12 -19.55 -12.94 3.77
C GLY A 12 -18.28 -12.92 2.92
N LEU A 13 -17.12 -12.99 3.53
CA LEU A 13 -15.89 -13.25 2.78
C LEU A 13 -15.78 -14.75 2.52
N GLU A 14 -16.25 -15.20 1.34
CA GLU A 14 -15.92 -16.51 0.78
C GLU A 14 -14.45 -16.49 0.32
N SER A 15 -13.55 -16.47 1.26
CA SER A 15 -12.12 -16.51 1.01
C SER A 15 -11.58 -17.79 1.63
N GLU A 16 -10.85 -18.58 0.86
CA GLU A 16 -10.06 -19.69 1.40
C GLU A 16 -9.00 -19.18 2.38
N THR A 17 -8.70 -17.87 2.33
CA THR A 17 -7.73 -17.19 3.19
C THR A 17 -8.44 -16.63 4.41
N VAL A 18 -8.09 -17.15 5.58
CA VAL A 18 -8.69 -16.75 6.88
C VAL A 18 -7.97 -15.58 7.55
N CYS A 19 -6.81 -15.18 7.05
CA CYS A 19 -6.05 -14.05 7.59
C CYS A 19 -5.05 -13.52 6.55
N ALA A 20 -4.58 -12.29 6.78
CA ALA A 20 -3.40 -11.73 6.13
C ALA A 20 -2.28 -11.51 7.14
N TYR A 21 -1.05 -11.44 6.63
CA TYR A 21 0.10 -10.97 7.39
C TYR A 21 0.54 -9.64 6.79
N ALA A 22 0.48 -8.59 7.59
CA ALA A 22 1.03 -7.29 7.24
C ALA A 22 2.50 -7.23 7.65
N ASP A 23 3.39 -6.75 6.77
CA ASP A 23 4.81 -6.65 7.08
C ASP A 23 5.03 -5.74 8.28
N PHE A 24 4.41 -4.57 8.28
CA PHE A 24 4.45 -3.65 9.41
C PHE A 24 3.08 -3.01 9.65
N VAL A 25 2.69 -2.89 10.91
CA VAL A 25 1.53 -2.12 11.35
C VAL A 25 1.98 -1.04 12.31
N ILE A 26 1.70 0.21 11.95
CA ILE A 26 2.07 1.40 12.72
C ILE A 26 0.79 2.04 13.23
N THR A 27 0.68 2.13 14.56
CA THR A 27 -0.42 2.84 15.21
C THR A 27 -0.16 4.34 15.15
N THR A 28 -1.17 5.10 14.76
CA THR A 28 -1.16 6.56 14.67
C THR A 28 -2.31 7.13 15.49
N PRO A 29 -2.31 8.46 15.78
CA PRO A 29 -3.41 9.07 16.54
C PRO A 29 -4.79 8.95 15.86
N TRP A 30 -4.81 8.73 14.54
CA TRP A 30 -6.04 8.67 13.73
C TRP A 30 -6.42 7.24 13.31
N GLY A 31 -5.61 6.23 13.63
CA GLY A 31 -5.85 4.83 13.23
C GLY A 31 -4.57 4.08 12.92
N TYR A 32 -4.48 3.48 11.73
CA TYR A 32 -3.38 2.58 11.38
C TYR A 32 -2.78 2.87 10.02
N THR A 33 -1.44 2.79 9.94
CA THR A 33 -0.70 2.68 8.69
C THR A 33 -0.16 1.25 8.57
N PHE A 34 -0.53 0.58 7.48
CA PHE A 34 0.04 -0.71 7.06
C PHE A 34 1.13 -0.42 6.04
N LEU A 35 2.31 -1.00 6.23
CA LEU A 35 3.41 -0.92 5.28
C LEU A 35 3.70 -2.32 4.76
N GLU A 36 3.57 -2.49 3.46
CA GLU A 36 3.86 -3.72 2.73
C GLU A 36 5.09 -3.51 1.86
N CYS A 37 6.05 -4.42 1.94
CA CYS A 37 7.26 -4.38 1.13
C CYS A 37 7.06 -5.26 -0.10
N ASP A 38 6.67 -4.64 -1.20
CA ASP A 38 6.32 -5.32 -2.44
C ASP A 38 7.53 -5.42 -3.37
N GLU A 39 8.35 -6.43 -3.15
CA GLU A 39 9.48 -6.70 -4.04
C GLU A 39 9.00 -6.94 -5.47
N GLU A 40 9.70 -6.33 -6.44
CA GLU A 40 9.30 -6.37 -7.86
C GLU A 40 7.85 -5.90 -8.12
N GLN A 41 7.32 -5.02 -7.26
CA GLN A 41 5.97 -4.47 -7.36
C GLN A 41 4.87 -5.55 -7.35
N HIS A 42 5.13 -6.70 -6.75
CA HIS A 42 4.26 -7.88 -6.83
C HIS A 42 3.87 -8.29 -8.26
N SER A 43 4.75 -8.04 -9.23
CA SER A 43 4.48 -8.26 -10.65
C SER A 43 4.05 -9.69 -11.00
N ARG A 44 4.34 -10.65 -10.13
CA ARG A 44 3.98 -12.07 -10.28
C ARG A 44 2.60 -12.41 -9.68
N TYR A 45 1.98 -11.48 -8.96
CA TYR A 45 0.66 -11.70 -8.34
C TYR A 45 -0.45 -11.06 -9.17
N PRO A 46 -1.63 -11.68 -9.24
CA PRO A 46 -2.79 -11.04 -9.84
C PRO A 46 -3.16 -9.77 -9.07
N VAL A 47 -3.28 -8.65 -9.77
CA VAL A 47 -3.63 -7.34 -9.18
C VAL A 47 -4.92 -7.41 -8.36
N GLN A 48 -5.90 -8.21 -8.81
CA GLN A 48 -7.17 -8.38 -8.10
C GLN A 48 -6.98 -9.01 -6.71
N CYS A 49 -5.97 -9.88 -6.54
CA CYS A 49 -5.68 -10.50 -5.24
C CYS A 49 -5.13 -9.47 -4.25
N ASP A 50 -4.23 -8.59 -4.70
CA ASP A 50 -3.69 -7.53 -3.86
C ASP A 50 -4.76 -6.50 -3.49
N VAL A 51 -5.58 -6.09 -4.45
CA VAL A 51 -6.70 -5.18 -4.20
C VAL A 51 -7.68 -5.79 -3.19
N ARG A 52 -8.07 -7.05 -3.38
CA ARG A 52 -8.97 -7.74 -2.46
C ARG A 52 -8.39 -7.83 -1.07
N ARG A 53 -7.11 -8.21 -0.95
CA ARG A 53 -6.40 -8.30 0.33
C ARG A 53 -6.45 -6.98 1.11
N ASP A 54 -6.21 -5.86 0.45
CA ASP A 54 -6.25 -4.54 1.07
C ASP A 54 -7.64 -4.19 1.59
N PHE A 55 -8.69 -4.51 0.83
CA PHE A 55 -10.08 -4.31 1.27
C PHE A 55 -10.47 -5.25 2.41
N ASP A 56 -9.99 -6.49 2.42
CA ASP A 56 -10.22 -7.46 3.50
C ASP A 56 -9.53 -6.99 4.80
N ILE A 57 -8.30 -6.46 4.71
CA ILE A 57 -7.60 -5.83 5.83
C ILE A 57 -8.41 -4.66 6.36
N ARG A 58 -8.85 -3.76 5.49
CA ARG A 58 -9.69 -2.61 5.87
C ARG A 58 -10.94 -3.07 6.60
N ALA A 59 -11.72 -3.98 6.01
CA ALA A 59 -12.96 -4.46 6.59
C ALA A 59 -12.75 -5.07 7.98
N SER A 60 -11.68 -5.83 8.17
CA SER A 60 -11.37 -6.52 9.43
C SER A 60 -10.92 -5.58 10.54
N VAL A 61 -10.22 -4.49 10.19
CA VAL A 61 -9.65 -3.57 11.18
C VAL A 61 -10.63 -2.46 11.53
N THR A 62 -11.49 -2.02 10.59
CA THR A 62 -12.45 -0.93 10.85
C THR A 62 -13.79 -1.41 11.36
N LEU A 63 -14.00 -2.71 11.52
CA LEU A 63 -15.25 -3.24 12.01
C LEU A 63 -15.54 -2.75 13.45
N GLY A 64 -16.55 -1.90 13.58
CA GLY A 64 -16.95 -1.33 14.86
C GLY A 64 -16.12 -0.16 15.37
N THR A 65 -15.20 0.38 14.56
CA THR A 65 -14.41 1.56 14.88
C THR A 65 -14.53 2.64 13.80
N ASN A 66 -14.13 3.86 14.16
CA ASN A 66 -14.00 4.98 13.21
C ASN A 66 -12.54 5.21 12.79
N ASP A 67 -11.67 4.23 13.01
CA ASP A 67 -10.26 4.34 12.69
C ASP A 67 -10.06 4.50 11.18
N LYS A 68 -9.17 5.41 10.82
CA LYS A 68 -8.73 5.60 9.45
C LYS A 68 -7.63 4.61 9.13
N ILE A 69 -7.54 4.21 7.88
CA ILE A 69 -6.56 3.23 7.43
C ILE A 69 -5.82 3.74 6.20
N LYS A 70 -4.52 3.65 6.27
CA LYS A 70 -3.61 3.85 5.17
C LYS A 70 -2.82 2.57 4.92
N ILE A 71 -2.77 2.11 3.68
CA ILE A 71 -1.91 1.01 3.24
C ILE A 71 -0.87 1.57 2.29
N ILE A 72 0.39 1.39 2.64
CA ILE A 72 1.54 1.81 1.82
C ILE A 72 2.18 0.57 1.22
N HIS A 73 2.10 0.44 -0.09
CA HIS A 73 2.84 -0.52 -0.88
C HIS A 73 4.17 0.10 -1.27
N TYR A 74 5.26 -0.51 -0.87
CA TYR A 74 6.61 0.00 -1.04
C TYR A 74 7.45 -0.96 -1.88
N ASN A 75 7.87 -0.51 -3.05
CA ASN A 75 8.83 -1.25 -3.87
C ASN A 75 10.27 -0.83 -3.50
N PRO A 76 11.12 -1.75 -3.00
CA PRO A 76 12.51 -1.44 -2.67
C PRO A 76 13.44 -1.38 -3.88
N LEU A 77 12.99 -1.83 -5.04
CA LEU A 77 13.80 -1.98 -6.25
C LEU A 77 13.65 -0.79 -7.20
N CYS A 78 14.32 -0.84 -8.34
CA CYS A 78 14.13 0.13 -9.40
C CYS A 78 12.71 0.07 -9.99
N TYR A 79 12.29 1.14 -10.59
CA TYR A 79 10.97 1.29 -11.21
C TYR A 79 11.09 2.17 -12.46
N ARG A 80 10.04 2.22 -13.28
CA ARG A 80 10.01 2.99 -14.51
C ARG A 80 9.00 4.12 -14.45
N VAL A 81 9.40 5.26 -14.99
CA VAL A 81 8.53 6.41 -15.17
C VAL A 81 8.60 6.82 -16.63
N ASP A 82 7.48 6.68 -17.34
CA ASP A 82 7.37 6.98 -18.78
C ASP A 82 8.49 6.27 -19.58
N GLY A 83 8.69 4.98 -19.32
CA GLY A 83 9.69 4.12 -19.97
C GLY A 83 11.13 4.31 -19.48
N VAL A 84 11.40 5.27 -18.60
CA VAL A 84 12.76 5.55 -18.09
C VAL A 84 12.95 4.91 -16.71
N THR A 85 13.96 4.06 -16.58
CA THR A 85 14.32 3.45 -15.30
C THR A 85 14.79 4.49 -14.29
N ARG A 86 14.24 4.45 -13.10
CA ARG A 86 14.61 5.28 -11.95
C ARG A 86 15.26 4.44 -10.87
N VAL A 87 16.35 4.97 -10.33
CA VAL A 87 17.06 4.40 -9.18
C VAL A 87 17.06 5.45 -8.08
N VAL A 88 16.50 5.09 -6.93
CA VAL A 88 16.42 5.99 -5.77
C VAL A 88 17.22 5.40 -4.63
N SER A 89 18.04 6.20 -3.97
CA SER A 89 18.85 5.75 -2.85
C SER A 89 17.96 5.25 -1.68
N LYS A 90 18.48 4.32 -0.90
CA LYS A 90 17.79 3.83 0.30
C LYS A 90 17.45 4.97 1.26
N ALA A 91 18.36 5.92 1.44
CA ALA A 91 18.15 7.07 2.32
C ALA A 91 16.96 7.93 1.87
N SER A 92 16.87 8.23 0.56
CA SER A 92 15.74 9.00 0.01
C SER A 92 14.42 8.25 0.11
N ARG A 93 14.44 6.92 -0.05
CA ARG A 93 13.24 6.09 0.12
C ARG A 93 12.74 6.12 1.56
N ILE A 94 13.65 5.96 2.53
CA ILE A 94 13.33 6.01 3.96
C ILE A 94 12.80 7.39 4.34
N ALA A 95 13.43 8.47 3.88
CA ALA A 95 12.96 9.82 4.12
C ALA A 95 11.50 9.99 3.65
N ARG A 96 11.18 9.48 2.45
CA ARG A 96 9.82 9.55 1.93
C ARG A 96 8.81 8.74 2.75
N LEU A 97 9.19 7.58 3.25
CA LEU A 97 8.33 6.79 4.15
C LEU A 97 8.07 7.53 5.47
N ILE A 98 9.12 8.14 6.05
CA ILE A 98 9.00 8.93 7.29
C ILE A 98 8.01 10.09 7.10
N ASP A 99 8.02 10.75 5.96
CA ASP A 99 7.10 11.85 5.67
C ASP A 99 5.65 11.36 5.51
N ILE A 100 5.44 10.24 4.80
CA ILE A 100 4.10 9.77 4.44
C ILE A 100 3.41 8.99 5.56
N ILE A 101 4.15 8.21 6.35
CA ILE A 101 3.56 7.35 7.39
C ILE A 101 2.64 8.14 8.34
N PRO A 102 3.03 9.30 8.89
CA PRO A 102 2.20 10.03 9.85
C PRO A 102 1.06 10.85 9.22
N GLU A 103 1.05 11.06 7.90
CA GLU A 103 -0.01 11.85 7.25
C GLU A 103 -1.38 11.21 7.47
N GLU A 104 -2.33 11.96 7.97
CA GLU A 104 -3.70 11.49 8.18
C GLU A 104 -4.46 11.41 6.86
N PRO A 105 -5.00 10.24 6.47
CA PRO A 105 -5.83 10.13 5.27
C PRO A 105 -7.23 10.67 5.51
N ALA A 106 -7.96 11.02 4.44
CA ALA A 106 -9.35 11.43 4.55
C ALA A 106 -10.26 10.28 5.07
N GLY A 107 -9.90 9.05 4.78
CA GLY A 107 -10.62 7.85 5.21
C GLY A 107 -9.76 6.62 5.00
N PHE A 108 -10.06 5.83 3.96
CA PHE A 108 -9.20 4.75 3.49
C PHE A 108 -8.34 5.22 2.33
N GLU A 109 -7.03 5.02 2.42
CA GLU A 109 -6.10 5.40 1.37
C GLU A 109 -5.11 4.28 1.09
N ARG A 110 -4.82 4.05 -0.19
CA ARG A 110 -3.77 3.17 -0.67
C ARG A 110 -2.70 4.01 -1.35
N ILE A 111 -1.44 3.80 -1.01
CA ILE A 111 -0.30 4.53 -1.57
C ILE A 111 0.68 3.52 -2.13
N PHE A 112 1.10 3.73 -3.38
CA PHE A 112 2.11 2.91 -4.04
C PHE A 112 3.36 3.75 -4.24
N LEU A 113 4.45 3.40 -3.54
CA LEU A 113 5.71 4.14 -3.57
C LEU A 113 6.75 3.42 -4.41
N PHE A 114 7.37 4.17 -5.33
CA PHE A 114 8.44 3.69 -6.20
C PHE A 114 7.99 2.57 -7.15
N TYR A 115 6.76 2.69 -7.62
CA TYR A 115 6.17 1.83 -8.63
C TYR A 115 6.31 2.42 -10.02
N ASP A 116 6.18 1.58 -11.03
CA ASP A 116 6.12 2.01 -12.42
C ASP A 116 4.97 3.00 -12.64
N SER A 117 5.17 3.97 -13.54
CA SER A 117 4.11 4.91 -13.91
C SER A 117 2.92 4.19 -14.55
N ASN A 118 1.76 4.86 -14.62
CA ASN A 118 0.54 4.28 -15.16
C ASN A 118 0.69 3.73 -16.60
N SER A 119 1.58 4.30 -17.41
CA SER A 119 1.86 3.81 -18.75
C SER A 119 2.64 2.49 -18.79
N ASP A 120 3.39 2.21 -17.73
CA ASP A 120 4.27 1.05 -17.63
C ASP A 120 3.77 0.02 -16.60
N SER A 121 2.73 0.35 -15.86
CA SER A 121 2.27 -0.38 -14.67
C SER A 121 1.15 -1.35 -14.99
N HIS A 122 1.11 -2.46 -14.28
CA HIS A 122 -0.03 -3.37 -14.18
C HIS A 122 -1.04 -2.96 -13.10
N LEU A 123 -0.80 -1.85 -12.38
CA LEU A 123 -1.73 -1.35 -11.38
C LEU A 123 -3.07 -0.98 -12.01
N PRO A 124 -4.19 -1.19 -11.30
CA PRO A 124 -5.50 -0.77 -11.81
C PRO A 124 -5.49 0.74 -12.09
N GLN A 125 -6.09 1.15 -13.20
CA GLN A 125 -6.10 2.54 -13.70
C GLN A 125 -6.83 3.55 -12.78
N VAL A 126 -7.12 3.19 -11.57
CA VAL A 126 -7.75 4.03 -10.55
C VAL A 126 -6.72 4.84 -9.77
N ALA A 127 -5.45 4.74 -10.11
CA ALA A 127 -4.38 5.49 -9.47
C ALA A 127 -4.44 6.96 -9.90
N VAL A 128 -5.01 7.76 -9.05
CA VAL A 128 -5.08 9.21 -9.23
C VAL A 128 -3.89 9.85 -8.54
N ASN A 129 -3.19 10.74 -9.24
CA ASN A 129 -2.09 11.57 -8.74
C ASN A 129 -0.71 10.91 -8.59
N TRP A 130 -0.12 10.51 -9.73
CA TRP A 130 1.33 10.37 -9.80
C TRP A 130 2.01 11.72 -9.54
N GLN A 131 2.76 11.82 -8.48
CA GLN A 131 3.62 12.97 -8.27
C GLN A 131 4.84 12.86 -9.18
N LYS A 132 4.94 13.73 -10.16
CA LYS A 132 6.12 13.86 -11.01
C LYS A 132 7.28 14.41 -10.17
N GLY A 133 8.40 13.69 -10.19
CA GLY A 133 9.65 14.15 -9.63
C GLY A 133 9.99 13.63 -8.24
N GLY A 134 11.01 12.85 -8.14
CA GLY A 134 11.78 12.53 -6.95
C GLY A 134 11.22 11.46 -6.02
N ALA A 135 10.02 11.52 -5.59
CA ALA A 135 9.40 10.51 -4.75
C ALA A 135 8.03 10.17 -5.32
N THR A 136 8.03 9.28 -6.27
CA THR A 136 6.84 8.95 -7.02
C THR A 136 6.00 7.90 -6.32
N GLY A 137 4.73 8.20 -6.18
CA GLY A 137 3.74 7.27 -5.68
C GLY A 137 2.39 7.56 -6.28
N ALA A 138 1.57 6.53 -6.40
CA ALA A 138 0.16 6.65 -6.72
C ALA A 138 -0.65 6.60 -5.42
N ARG A 139 -1.63 7.49 -5.29
CA ARG A 139 -2.60 7.45 -4.20
C ARG A 139 -3.95 7.03 -4.75
N VAL A 140 -4.58 6.09 -4.09
CA VAL A 140 -5.91 5.58 -4.41
C VAL A 140 -6.76 5.68 -3.15
N ALA A 141 -7.83 6.39 -3.29
CA ALA A 141 -8.81 6.49 -2.20
C ALA A 141 -9.71 5.24 -2.14
#